data_06eb65909e85762078f6136ac5769abd
#
_entry.id   06eb65909e85762078f6136ac5769abd
#
_cell.length_a   1.000
_cell.length_b   1.000
_cell.length_c   1.000
_cell.angle_alpha   90.00
_cell.angle_beta   90.00
_cell.angle_gamma   90.00
#
_symmetry.space_group_name_H-M   'P 1'
#
loop_
_entity.id
_entity.type
_entity.pdbx_description
1 polymer ?
#
loop_
_entity_poly.entity_id
_entity_poly.type
_entity_poly.pdbx_seq_one_letter_code
_entity_poly.pdbx_strand_id
1 'polypeptide(L)'
;ERPAAPVVASAPAPAPATAPASGGVSPLARRIAEERGVDPTTIPTNGRRLQKSDVLAYLADHPAPALAVTMTPDGRPARLAPASPKARRLARERGVELARVMGSGPGSAVRAEDVLAVAARSAAVATGAAPVAELVAPVTPAPAASSAGSSVPSGLHPVWRIMAERTAQSWREIPHFFLLREINASRLIAWREQARRQQVADAAHITYTDLLVMGVARTLRTHPRVNASWREGGIIQHDEVNIALAVAADYGLVTPVIHRADTLALDAIVARRTELVARAQSGKQRPDDLAGATFTISNLGMYGVDAFNAIVPAPQAAILAVGRIVERVVPLHGAPAVQPMLALSLSCDHRVIDGARGAEFLGALADLLEEPLALLR
;
A
#
# COMPACT_ATOMS: atom_id res chain seq x y z
N GLU A 1 -68.86 33.36 -6.00
CA GLU A 1 -68.85 32.24 -6.99
C GLU A 1 -67.46 32.12 -7.58
N ARG A 2 -66.82 31.03 -7.24
CA ARG A 2 -65.53 30.64 -7.81
C ARG A 2 -65.70 29.28 -8.46
N PRO A 3 -65.32 29.07 -9.74
CA PRO A 3 -65.51 27.79 -10.36
C PRO A 3 -64.46 26.75 -9.87
N ALA A 4 -64.93 25.54 -9.69
CA ALA A 4 -64.17 24.38 -9.26
C ALA A 4 -63.16 23.91 -10.35
N ALA A 5 -61.93 23.59 -9.93
CA ALA A 5 -60.91 22.97 -10.78
C ALA A 5 -61.22 21.48 -11.00
N PRO A 6 -60.84 20.88 -12.14
CA PRO A 6 -61.18 19.51 -12.47
C PRO A 6 -60.30 18.52 -11.70
N VAL A 7 -60.91 17.44 -11.21
CA VAL A 7 -60.29 16.29 -10.54
C VAL A 7 -59.58 15.46 -11.59
N VAL A 8 -58.24 15.38 -11.48
CA VAL A 8 -57.42 14.45 -12.28
C VAL A 8 -57.49 13.07 -11.62
N ALA A 9 -57.98 12.08 -12.36
CA ALA A 9 -58.07 10.70 -11.94
C ALA A 9 -56.67 10.11 -11.64
N SER A 10 -56.48 9.61 -10.42
CA SER A 10 -55.29 8.90 -9.97
C SER A 10 -55.21 7.54 -10.67
N ALA A 11 -54.09 7.26 -11.31
CA ALA A 11 -53.75 5.95 -11.84
C ALA A 11 -53.57 4.91 -10.71
N PRO A 12 -53.93 3.63 -10.92
CA PRO A 12 -53.83 2.61 -9.87
C PRO A 12 -52.35 2.34 -9.52
N ALA A 13 -52.08 2.26 -8.21
CA ALA A 13 -50.80 1.89 -7.65
C ALA A 13 -50.40 0.48 -8.10
N PRO A 14 -49.13 0.20 -8.39
CA PRO A 14 -48.65 -1.16 -8.64
C PRO A 14 -48.78 -2.01 -7.38
N ALA A 15 -49.22 -3.26 -7.58
CA ALA A 15 -49.36 -4.26 -6.51
C ALA A 15 -48.03 -4.47 -5.77
N PRO A 16 -48.07 -4.76 -4.46
CA PRO A 16 -46.87 -5.00 -3.68
C PRO A 16 -46.15 -6.24 -4.19
N ALA A 17 -44.84 -6.07 -4.48
CA ALA A 17 -43.95 -7.17 -4.80
C ALA A 17 -43.89 -8.12 -3.57
N THR A 18 -44.26 -9.34 -3.77
CA THR A 18 -44.16 -10.42 -2.81
C THR A 18 -42.71 -10.56 -2.34
N ALA A 19 -42.47 -10.35 -1.06
CA ALA A 19 -41.18 -10.61 -0.42
C ALA A 19 -40.74 -12.07 -0.69
N PRO A 20 -39.44 -12.32 -0.95
CA PRO A 20 -38.98 -13.68 -1.14
C PRO A 20 -39.08 -14.45 0.18
N ALA A 21 -39.89 -15.52 0.20
CA ALA A 21 -39.96 -16.46 1.31
C ALA A 21 -38.57 -17.05 1.58
N SER A 22 -38.13 -17.01 2.84
CA SER A 22 -36.83 -17.48 3.33
C SER A 22 -36.68 -18.99 3.28
N GLY A 23 -36.50 -19.55 2.10
CA GLY A 23 -36.00 -20.91 1.91
C GLY A 23 -34.49 -20.92 2.10
N GLY A 24 -33.98 -21.58 3.16
CA GLY A 24 -32.55 -21.68 3.42
C GLY A 24 -31.79 -22.32 2.24
N VAL A 25 -30.53 -21.95 2.05
CA VAL A 25 -29.61 -22.54 1.05
C VAL A 25 -28.97 -23.81 1.62
N SER A 26 -28.92 -24.92 0.89
CA SER A 26 -28.18 -26.11 1.35
C SER A 26 -26.66 -25.86 1.31
N PRO A 27 -25.85 -26.41 2.26
CA PRO A 27 -24.41 -26.22 2.28
C PRO A 27 -23.72 -26.57 0.96
N LEU A 28 -24.20 -27.63 0.29
CA LEU A 28 -23.65 -28.06 -0.99
C LEU A 28 -24.03 -27.13 -2.15
N ALA A 29 -25.26 -26.58 -2.15
CA ALA A 29 -25.69 -25.60 -3.13
C ALA A 29 -24.90 -24.29 -3.01
N ARG A 30 -24.66 -23.82 -1.78
CA ARG A 30 -23.84 -22.64 -1.50
C ARG A 30 -22.43 -22.80 -2.04
N ARG A 31 -21.77 -23.90 -1.72
CA ARG A 31 -20.42 -24.20 -2.19
C ARG A 31 -20.31 -24.22 -3.71
N ILE A 32 -21.25 -24.84 -4.42
CA ILE A 32 -21.23 -24.89 -5.88
C ILE A 32 -21.51 -23.53 -6.51
N ALA A 33 -22.40 -22.73 -5.93
CA ALA A 33 -22.66 -21.36 -6.38
C ALA A 33 -21.41 -20.48 -6.21
N GLU A 34 -20.73 -20.56 -5.05
CA GLU A 34 -19.46 -19.87 -4.77
C GLU A 34 -18.33 -20.30 -5.72
N GLU A 35 -18.17 -21.62 -5.95
CA GLU A 35 -17.16 -22.15 -6.89
C GLU A 35 -17.39 -21.70 -8.34
N ARG A 36 -18.61 -21.34 -8.70
CA ARG A 36 -19.02 -20.89 -10.05
C ARG A 36 -19.26 -19.39 -10.14
N GLY A 37 -19.06 -18.62 -9.06
CA GLY A 37 -19.19 -17.17 -9.03
C GLY A 37 -20.63 -16.67 -9.19
N VAL A 38 -21.63 -17.46 -8.78
CA VAL A 38 -23.06 -17.11 -8.84
C VAL A 38 -23.59 -16.85 -7.44
N ASP A 39 -24.30 -15.74 -7.26
CA ASP A 39 -24.96 -15.43 -6.00
C ASP A 39 -26.16 -16.35 -5.78
N PRO A 40 -26.19 -17.16 -4.70
CA PRO A 40 -27.31 -18.09 -4.40
C PRO A 40 -28.66 -17.39 -4.27
N THR A 41 -28.70 -16.10 -3.98
CA THR A 41 -29.94 -15.33 -3.81
C THR A 41 -30.63 -14.99 -5.13
N THR A 42 -29.89 -15.04 -6.24
CA THR A 42 -30.41 -14.75 -7.58
C THR A 42 -31.10 -15.96 -8.24
N ILE A 43 -31.00 -17.16 -7.63
CA ILE A 43 -31.56 -18.40 -8.19
C ILE A 43 -32.99 -18.58 -7.70
N PRO A 44 -33.99 -18.62 -8.59
CA PRO A 44 -35.41 -18.79 -8.20
C PRO A 44 -35.67 -20.15 -7.57
N THR A 45 -36.22 -20.19 -6.36
CA THR A 45 -36.41 -21.42 -5.58
C THR A 45 -37.88 -21.82 -5.35
N ASN A 46 -38.82 -21.04 -5.87
CA ASN A 46 -40.26 -21.25 -5.68
C ASN A 46 -40.67 -21.55 -4.22
N GLY A 47 -40.03 -20.89 -3.26
CA GLY A 47 -40.31 -20.99 -1.83
C GLY A 47 -39.74 -22.20 -1.11
N ARG A 48 -38.99 -23.08 -1.79
CA ARG A 48 -38.28 -24.24 -1.20
C ARG A 48 -36.80 -23.97 -0.96
N ARG A 49 -36.14 -24.81 -0.17
CA ARG A 49 -34.70 -24.71 0.09
C ARG A 49 -33.90 -24.95 -1.19
N LEU A 50 -32.95 -24.02 -1.52
CA LEU A 50 -32.07 -24.13 -2.68
C LEU A 50 -31.21 -25.42 -2.61
N GLN A 51 -31.29 -26.26 -3.63
CA GLN A 51 -30.53 -27.51 -3.73
C GLN A 51 -29.49 -27.43 -4.86
N LYS A 52 -28.58 -28.42 -4.88
CA LYS A 52 -27.54 -28.55 -5.92
C LYS A 52 -28.13 -28.56 -7.34
N SER A 53 -29.24 -29.26 -7.54
CA SER A 53 -29.94 -29.36 -8.83
C SER A 53 -30.40 -28.00 -9.36
N ASP A 54 -30.86 -27.12 -8.46
CA ASP A 54 -31.36 -25.80 -8.83
C ASP A 54 -30.23 -24.87 -9.30
N VAL A 55 -29.07 -24.96 -8.64
CA VAL A 55 -27.85 -24.23 -9.05
C VAL A 55 -27.31 -24.70 -10.41
N LEU A 56 -27.31 -26.02 -10.65
CA LEU A 56 -26.87 -26.61 -11.91
C LEU A 56 -27.81 -26.27 -13.08
N ALA A 57 -29.13 -26.28 -12.85
CA ALA A 57 -30.11 -25.87 -13.83
C ALA A 57 -29.98 -24.39 -14.19
N TYR A 58 -29.82 -23.53 -13.18
CA TYR A 58 -29.59 -22.10 -13.40
C TYR A 58 -28.33 -21.82 -14.23
N LEU A 59 -27.24 -22.55 -13.97
CA LEU A 59 -25.98 -22.44 -14.73
C LEU A 59 -26.08 -22.95 -16.16
N ALA A 60 -26.98 -23.89 -16.44
CA ALA A 60 -27.24 -24.38 -17.78
C ALA A 60 -28.01 -23.37 -18.64
N ASP A 61 -28.95 -22.65 -18.01
CA ASP A 61 -29.78 -21.62 -18.68
C ASP A 61 -29.06 -20.24 -18.76
N HIS A 62 -28.06 -20.03 -17.91
CA HIS A 62 -27.26 -18.77 -17.85
C HIS A 62 -25.79 -19.11 -17.96
N PRO A 63 -25.24 -19.43 -19.13
CA PRO A 63 -23.81 -19.66 -19.28
C PRO A 63 -23.04 -18.37 -19.00
N ALA A 64 -22.08 -18.45 -18.07
CA ALA A 64 -21.20 -17.34 -17.73
C ALA A 64 -20.51 -16.78 -18.99
N PRO A 65 -20.26 -15.46 -19.11
CA PRO A 65 -19.56 -14.90 -20.24
C PRO A 65 -18.20 -15.56 -20.37
N ALA A 66 -17.92 -16.12 -21.54
CA ALA A 66 -16.70 -16.85 -21.85
C ALA A 66 -15.49 -15.95 -21.57
N LEU A 67 -14.63 -16.37 -20.66
CA LEU A 67 -13.30 -15.80 -20.47
C LEU A 67 -12.59 -15.83 -21.84
N ALA A 68 -12.01 -14.72 -22.23
CA ALA A 68 -11.34 -14.53 -23.50
C ALA A 68 -10.38 -15.68 -23.80
N VAL A 69 -10.68 -16.48 -24.81
CA VAL A 69 -9.82 -17.55 -25.30
C VAL A 69 -8.64 -16.86 -26.00
N THR A 70 -7.45 -16.99 -25.44
CA THR A 70 -6.21 -16.55 -26.10
C THR A 70 -6.01 -17.43 -27.33
N MET A 71 -6.18 -16.86 -28.51
CA MET A 71 -5.92 -17.52 -29.81
C MET A 71 -4.42 -17.57 -30.04
N THR A 72 -3.94 -18.74 -30.50
CA THR A 72 -2.57 -18.86 -31.02
C THR A 72 -2.47 -18.19 -32.39
N PRO A 73 -1.26 -17.82 -32.86
CA PRO A 73 -1.09 -17.16 -34.17
C PRO A 73 -1.70 -17.92 -35.36
N ASP A 74 -1.98 -19.21 -35.19
CA ASP A 74 -2.55 -20.10 -36.26
C ASP A 74 -4.10 -20.26 -36.15
N GLY A 75 -4.79 -19.46 -35.34
CA GLY A 75 -6.27 -19.45 -35.28
C GLY A 75 -6.93 -20.71 -34.67
N ARG A 76 -6.17 -21.56 -33.97
CA ARG A 76 -6.70 -22.77 -33.30
C ARG A 76 -6.84 -22.55 -31.81
N PRO A 77 -7.92 -23.05 -31.14
CA PRO A 77 -8.05 -22.96 -29.70
C PRO A 77 -6.90 -23.73 -29.02
N ALA A 78 -6.20 -23.09 -28.07
CA ALA A 78 -5.12 -23.69 -27.31
C ALA A 78 -5.67 -24.88 -26.52
N ARG A 79 -5.30 -26.12 -26.89
CA ARG A 79 -5.62 -27.32 -26.13
C ARG A 79 -4.80 -27.28 -24.83
N LEU A 80 -5.47 -27.36 -23.70
CA LEU A 80 -4.81 -27.53 -22.40
C LEU A 80 -3.92 -28.77 -22.46
N ALA A 81 -2.61 -28.63 -22.19
CA ALA A 81 -1.69 -29.75 -22.16
C ALA A 81 -2.21 -30.86 -21.24
N PRO A 82 -2.24 -32.12 -21.71
CA PRO A 82 -2.64 -33.24 -20.86
C PRO A 82 -1.67 -33.33 -19.69
N ALA A 83 -2.15 -33.19 -18.46
CA ALA A 83 -1.33 -33.19 -17.25
C ALA A 83 -2.06 -33.88 -16.11
N SER A 84 -1.33 -34.63 -15.27
CA SER A 84 -1.87 -35.28 -14.10
C SER A 84 -2.36 -34.26 -13.05
N PRO A 85 -3.35 -34.59 -12.20
CA PRO A 85 -3.82 -33.69 -11.15
C PRO A 85 -2.70 -33.19 -10.24
N LYS A 86 -1.73 -34.05 -9.92
CA LYS A 86 -0.54 -33.72 -9.12
C LYS A 86 0.40 -32.75 -9.85
N ALA A 87 0.59 -32.91 -11.16
CA ALA A 87 1.38 -32.00 -11.99
C ALA A 87 0.75 -30.61 -12.06
N ARG A 88 -0.57 -30.51 -12.21
CA ARG A 88 -1.29 -29.23 -12.25
C ARG A 88 -1.18 -28.45 -10.93
N ARG A 89 -1.29 -29.16 -9.80
CA ARG A 89 -1.13 -28.56 -8.48
C ARG A 89 0.28 -28.05 -8.28
N LEU A 90 1.28 -28.86 -8.60
CA LEU A 90 2.69 -28.52 -8.43
C LEU A 90 3.15 -27.38 -9.36
N ALA A 91 2.64 -27.35 -10.61
CA ALA A 91 2.90 -26.28 -11.55
C ALA A 91 2.38 -24.93 -11.01
N ARG A 92 1.20 -24.93 -10.40
CA ARG A 92 0.62 -23.73 -9.76
C ARG A 92 1.41 -23.29 -8.53
N GLU A 93 1.84 -24.23 -7.69
CA GLU A 93 2.66 -23.97 -6.50
C GLU A 93 4.04 -23.43 -6.84
N ARG A 94 4.60 -23.81 -8.01
CA ARG A 94 5.96 -23.46 -8.43
C ARG A 94 6.00 -22.38 -9.53
N GLY A 95 4.88 -21.85 -9.97
CA GLY A 95 4.81 -20.84 -11.03
C GLY A 95 5.28 -21.33 -12.40
N VAL A 96 5.17 -22.65 -12.68
CA VAL A 96 5.58 -23.25 -13.95
C VAL A 96 4.42 -23.33 -14.92
N GLU A 97 4.59 -22.78 -16.13
CA GLU A 97 3.58 -22.81 -17.17
C GLU A 97 3.58 -24.20 -17.86
N LEU A 98 2.50 -24.98 -17.66
CA LEU A 98 2.39 -26.35 -18.15
C LEU A 98 2.51 -26.49 -19.69
N ALA A 99 2.17 -25.43 -20.44
CA ALA A 99 2.31 -25.41 -21.90
C ALA A 99 3.77 -25.48 -22.37
N ARG A 100 4.72 -25.14 -21.51
CA ARG A 100 6.17 -25.16 -21.78
C ARG A 100 6.88 -26.41 -21.25
N VAL A 101 6.13 -27.32 -20.60
CA VAL A 101 6.68 -28.55 -20.02
C VAL A 101 6.43 -29.71 -20.98
N MET A 102 7.51 -30.36 -21.45
CA MET A 102 7.40 -31.62 -22.22
C MET A 102 6.99 -32.76 -21.28
N GLY A 103 5.80 -33.35 -21.49
CA GLY A 103 5.31 -34.46 -20.68
C GLY A 103 5.96 -35.77 -20.98
N SER A 104 6.46 -36.49 -19.97
CA SER A 104 7.05 -37.83 -20.04
C SER A 104 6.04 -38.99 -19.88
N GLY A 105 4.75 -38.67 -19.63
CA GLY A 105 3.70 -39.65 -19.42
C GLY A 105 3.06 -40.20 -20.69
N PRO A 106 2.19 -41.22 -20.58
CA PRO A 106 1.47 -41.77 -21.73
C PRO A 106 0.67 -40.68 -22.47
N GLY A 107 0.77 -40.66 -23.80
CA GLY A 107 0.12 -39.62 -24.62
C GLY A 107 0.68 -38.22 -24.40
N SER A 108 1.98 -38.10 -24.09
CA SER A 108 2.66 -36.83 -23.78
C SER A 108 2.06 -36.05 -22.57
N ALA A 109 1.43 -36.77 -21.63
CA ALA A 109 0.90 -36.17 -20.44
C ALA A 109 2.01 -35.70 -19.47
N VAL A 110 1.89 -34.46 -18.98
CA VAL A 110 2.85 -33.88 -18.03
C VAL A 110 2.67 -34.53 -16.64
N ARG A 111 3.77 -35.11 -16.13
CA ARG A 111 3.84 -35.68 -14.78
C ARG A 111 4.38 -34.68 -13.78
N ALA A 112 4.23 -34.96 -12.49
CA ALA A 112 4.75 -34.13 -11.42
C ALA A 112 6.30 -33.98 -11.50
N GLU A 113 6.99 -35.02 -11.93
CA GLU A 113 8.45 -35.07 -12.10
C GLU A 113 8.92 -34.10 -13.20
N ASP A 114 8.18 -33.95 -14.29
CA ASP A 114 8.49 -33.03 -15.38
C ASP A 114 8.42 -31.57 -14.93
N VAL A 115 7.43 -31.24 -14.09
CA VAL A 115 7.27 -29.91 -13.49
C VAL A 115 8.41 -29.60 -12.52
N LEU A 116 8.84 -30.59 -11.72
CA LEU A 116 9.99 -30.42 -10.82
C LEU A 116 11.29 -30.21 -11.58
N ALA A 117 11.51 -30.93 -12.66
CA ALA A 117 12.71 -30.79 -13.49
C ALA A 117 12.81 -29.40 -14.14
N VAL A 118 11.69 -28.83 -14.59
CA VAL A 118 11.63 -27.48 -15.14
C VAL A 118 11.82 -26.43 -14.03
N ALA A 119 11.18 -26.60 -12.89
CA ALA A 119 11.34 -25.71 -11.75
C ALA A 119 12.79 -25.69 -11.23
N ALA A 120 13.47 -26.86 -11.18
CA ALA A 120 14.88 -26.96 -10.79
C ALA A 120 15.82 -26.25 -11.79
N ARG A 121 15.55 -26.37 -13.12
CA ARG A 121 16.31 -25.64 -14.13
C ARG A 121 16.13 -24.13 -14.05
N SER A 122 14.91 -23.67 -13.80
CA SER A 122 14.64 -22.25 -13.61
C SER A 122 15.34 -21.71 -12.35
N ALA A 123 15.41 -22.49 -11.28
CA ALA A 123 16.13 -22.14 -10.04
C ALA A 123 17.66 -22.15 -10.27
N ALA A 124 18.19 -23.09 -11.06
CA ALA A 124 19.62 -23.17 -11.39
C ALA A 124 20.09 -22.00 -12.27
N VAL A 125 19.26 -21.50 -13.16
CA VAL A 125 19.54 -20.27 -13.94
C VAL A 125 19.55 -19.02 -13.05
N ALA A 126 18.80 -19.04 -11.96
CA ALA A 126 18.79 -17.94 -10.97
C ALA A 126 19.99 -17.97 -10.00
N THR A 127 20.66 -19.13 -9.83
CA THR A 127 21.76 -19.29 -8.85
C THR A 127 23.17 -19.47 -9.49
N GLY A 128 23.32 -19.42 -10.81
CA GLY A 128 24.62 -19.33 -11.48
C GLY A 128 25.60 -20.50 -11.20
N ALA A 129 25.13 -21.70 -10.88
CA ALA A 129 25.98 -22.88 -10.69
C ALA A 129 25.78 -23.91 -11.80
N ALA A 130 26.72 -23.99 -12.73
CA ALA A 130 26.84 -25.07 -13.70
C ALA A 130 27.68 -26.21 -13.12
N PRO A 131 27.30 -27.49 -13.32
CA PRO A 131 28.16 -28.61 -12.91
C PRO A 131 29.32 -28.76 -13.89
N VAL A 132 30.53 -28.78 -13.37
CA VAL A 132 31.79 -29.05 -14.13
C VAL A 132 31.88 -30.55 -14.39
N ALA A 133 31.83 -30.94 -15.66
CA ALA A 133 32.33 -32.24 -16.10
C ALA A 133 33.59 -31.99 -16.89
N GLU A 134 34.67 -32.63 -16.43
CA GLU A 134 36.04 -32.58 -16.86
C GLU A 134 36.18 -33.22 -18.25
N LEU A 135 36.71 -32.47 -19.25
CA LEU A 135 37.43 -33.01 -20.38
C LEU A 135 38.48 -31.98 -20.84
N VAL A 136 39.73 -32.32 -20.53
CA VAL A 136 40.92 -31.55 -20.84
C VAL A 136 41.26 -31.74 -22.32
N ALA A 137 41.29 -30.64 -23.09
CA ALA A 137 42.11 -30.52 -24.29
C ALA A 137 42.64 -29.08 -24.40
N PRO A 138 43.90 -28.84 -24.74
CA PRO A 138 44.52 -27.53 -24.69
C PRO A 138 44.07 -26.69 -25.87
N VAL A 139 43.40 -25.56 -25.59
CA VAL A 139 43.07 -24.55 -26.59
C VAL A 139 43.92 -23.30 -26.32
N THR A 140 44.70 -22.95 -27.34
CA THR A 140 45.46 -21.71 -27.47
C THR A 140 44.62 -20.47 -27.13
N PRO A 141 45.14 -19.48 -26.41
CA PRO A 141 44.36 -18.31 -26.06
C PRO A 141 44.10 -17.45 -27.29
N ALA A 142 42.85 -17.39 -27.73
CA ALA A 142 42.37 -16.35 -28.64
C ALA A 142 42.31 -15.01 -27.88
N PRO A 143 42.58 -13.87 -28.56
CA PRO A 143 42.58 -12.57 -27.87
C PRO A 143 41.22 -12.30 -27.28
N ALA A 144 41.24 -11.89 -26.01
CA ALA A 144 40.06 -11.53 -25.24
C ALA A 144 39.23 -10.51 -26.02
N ALA A 145 38.04 -10.96 -26.46
CA ALA A 145 37.00 -10.01 -26.84
C ALA A 145 36.71 -9.14 -25.64
N SER A 146 36.95 -7.86 -25.81
CA SER A 146 36.60 -6.83 -24.85
C SER A 146 35.20 -7.12 -24.32
N SER A 147 35.07 -7.39 -23.01
CA SER A 147 33.81 -7.37 -22.31
C SER A 147 33.16 -6.03 -22.66
N ALA A 148 32.04 -6.09 -23.40
CA ALA A 148 31.20 -4.95 -23.59
C ALA A 148 30.93 -4.41 -22.18
N GLY A 149 31.55 -3.30 -21.85
CA GLY A 149 31.41 -2.64 -20.56
C GLY A 149 29.94 -2.46 -20.30
N SER A 150 29.47 -3.03 -19.19
CA SER A 150 28.23 -2.60 -18.52
C SER A 150 28.40 -1.09 -18.38
N SER A 151 27.85 -0.32 -19.31
CA SER A 151 27.76 1.12 -19.19
C SER A 151 26.88 1.38 -17.98
N VAL A 152 27.51 1.50 -16.83
CA VAL A 152 26.86 2.13 -15.66
C VAL A 152 26.42 3.48 -16.20
N PRO A 153 25.12 3.81 -16.21
CA PRO A 153 24.69 5.10 -16.68
C PRO A 153 25.45 6.16 -15.87
N SER A 154 26.43 6.79 -16.50
CA SER A 154 27.20 7.90 -15.92
C SER A 154 26.25 9.09 -15.85
N GLY A 155 25.69 9.39 -14.67
CA GLY A 155 24.84 10.56 -14.54
C GLY A 155 23.94 10.64 -13.34
N LEU A 156 23.79 9.60 -12.51
CA LEU A 156 23.00 9.74 -11.28
C LEU A 156 23.73 10.62 -10.26
N HIS A 157 23.04 11.66 -9.82
CA HIS A 157 23.55 12.52 -8.73
C HIS A 157 23.87 11.66 -7.49
N PRO A 158 24.95 11.91 -6.74
CA PRO A 158 25.34 11.12 -5.58
C PRO A 158 24.20 10.91 -4.55
N VAL A 159 23.36 11.91 -4.33
CA VAL A 159 22.19 11.82 -3.45
C VAL A 159 21.21 10.73 -3.91
N TRP A 160 20.95 10.60 -5.21
CA TRP A 160 20.10 9.53 -5.75
C TRP A 160 20.68 8.15 -5.48
N ARG A 161 21.98 7.99 -5.63
CA ARG A 161 22.66 6.73 -5.36
C ARG A 161 22.51 6.33 -3.88
N ILE A 162 22.83 7.27 -2.98
CA ILE A 162 22.72 7.04 -1.53
C ILE A 162 21.26 6.71 -1.15
N MET A 163 20.30 7.45 -1.70
CA MET A 163 18.87 7.19 -1.48
C MET A 163 18.50 5.77 -1.95
N ALA A 164 18.87 5.39 -3.17
CA ALA A 164 18.55 4.07 -3.73
C ALA A 164 19.15 2.94 -2.89
N GLU A 165 20.42 3.07 -2.48
CA GLU A 165 21.10 2.09 -1.63
C GLU A 165 20.42 1.95 -0.26
N ARG A 166 20.17 3.06 0.42
CA ARG A 166 19.50 3.07 1.73
C ARG A 166 18.08 2.54 1.68
N THR A 167 17.31 2.92 0.66
CA THR A 167 15.93 2.46 0.49
C THR A 167 15.89 0.95 0.19
N ALA A 168 16.76 0.48 -0.71
CA ALA A 168 16.88 -0.93 -1.04
C ALA A 168 17.36 -1.76 0.16
N GLN A 169 18.29 -1.25 0.95
CA GLN A 169 18.75 -1.88 2.18
C GLN A 169 17.62 -1.98 3.19
N SER A 170 16.94 -0.88 3.47
CA SER A 170 15.82 -0.85 4.42
C SER A 170 14.73 -1.84 4.05
N TRP A 171 14.35 -1.91 2.76
CA TRP A 171 13.33 -2.84 2.30
C TRP A 171 13.71 -4.32 2.49
N ARG A 172 15.00 -4.65 2.40
CA ARG A 172 15.49 -6.01 2.64
C ARG A 172 15.62 -6.39 4.10
N GLU A 173 15.98 -5.43 4.96
CA GLU A 173 16.35 -5.70 6.36
C GLU A 173 15.20 -5.49 7.35
N ILE A 174 14.29 -4.58 7.05
CA ILE A 174 13.19 -4.22 7.95
C ILE A 174 11.93 -5.01 7.59
N PRO A 175 11.37 -5.82 8.49
CA PRO A 175 10.05 -6.40 8.31
C PRO A 175 8.98 -5.30 8.49
N HIS A 176 8.67 -4.62 7.39
CA HIS A 176 7.68 -3.55 7.39
C HIS A 176 6.27 -4.08 7.65
N PHE A 177 5.51 -3.37 8.50
CA PHE A 177 4.07 -3.47 8.52
C PHE A 177 3.45 -2.07 8.53
N PHE A 178 2.20 -1.97 8.15
CA PHE A 178 1.56 -0.69 7.86
C PHE A 178 0.23 -0.57 8.61
N LEU A 179 0.00 0.60 9.20
CA LEU A 179 -1.26 0.96 9.83
C LEU A 179 -1.81 2.19 9.12
N LEU A 180 -3.08 2.14 8.75
CA LEU A 180 -3.78 3.24 8.08
C LEU A 180 -4.91 3.75 8.98
N ARG A 181 -5.00 5.07 9.12
CA ARG A 181 -6.13 5.74 9.77
C ARG A 181 -6.53 6.97 8.98
N GLU A 182 -7.83 7.13 8.75
CA GLU A 182 -8.42 8.36 8.25
C GLU A 182 -8.89 9.23 9.41
N ILE A 183 -8.62 10.52 9.32
CA ILE A 183 -9.02 11.51 10.31
C ILE A 183 -9.89 12.59 9.66
N ASN A 184 -10.77 13.19 10.46
CA ASN A 184 -11.54 14.36 10.05
C ASN A 184 -10.68 15.62 10.21
N ALA A 185 -10.32 16.25 9.09
CA ALA A 185 -9.44 17.41 9.09
C ALA A 185 -10.18 18.75 9.27
N SER A 186 -11.49 18.79 9.49
CA SER A 186 -12.29 20.03 9.55
C SER A 186 -11.75 21.02 10.58
N ARG A 187 -11.46 20.55 11.80
CA ARG A 187 -10.94 21.40 12.87
C ARG A 187 -9.48 21.80 12.63
N LEU A 188 -8.68 20.91 12.06
CA LEU A 188 -7.30 21.20 11.69
C LEU A 188 -7.22 22.31 10.63
N ILE A 189 -8.13 22.29 9.64
CA ILE A 189 -8.26 23.34 8.63
C ILE A 189 -8.66 24.65 9.28
N ALA A 190 -9.73 24.66 10.10
CA ALA A 190 -10.23 25.86 10.75
C ALA A 190 -9.17 26.49 11.66
N TRP A 191 -8.46 25.67 12.43
CA TRP A 191 -7.42 26.15 13.32
C TRP A 191 -6.22 26.74 12.55
N ARG A 192 -5.76 26.08 11.49
CA ARG A 192 -4.70 26.61 10.62
C ARG A 192 -5.09 27.95 10.01
N GLU A 193 -6.31 28.11 9.50
CA GLU A 193 -6.80 29.35 8.92
C GLU A 193 -6.87 30.47 9.98
N GLN A 194 -7.28 30.15 11.20
CA GLN A 194 -7.28 31.11 12.32
C GLN A 194 -5.85 31.52 12.69
N ALA A 195 -4.93 30.56 12.81
CA ALA A 195 -3.53 30.83 13.14
C ALA A 195 -2.86 31.71 12.06
N ARG A 196 -3.14 31.45 10.78
CA ARG A 196 -2.63 32.28 9.67
C ARG A 196 -3.14 33.71 9.72
N ARG A 197 -4.40 33.95 10.10
CA ARG A 197 -4.94 35.30 10.24
C ARG A 197 -4.30 36.09 11.37
N GLN A 198 -3.78 35.41 12.37
CA GLN A 198 -3.10 36.03 13.53
C GLN A 198 -1.59 36.21 13.32
N GLN A 199 -1.02 35.64 12.25
CA GLN A 199 0.38 35.81 11.96
C GLN A 199 0.71 37.25 11.53
N VAL A 200 1.88 37.71 11.96
CA VAL A 200 2.44 39.01 11.52
C VAL A 200 2.69 38.97 10.01
N ALA A 201 2.41 40.05 9.30
CA ALA A 201 2.79 40.22 7.91
C ALA A 201 4.29 39.92 7.79
N ASP A 202 4.74 39.23 6.76
CA ASP A 202 6.10 38.78 6.49
C ASP A 202 6.61 37.57 7.28
N ALA A 203 5.84 37.01 8.24
CA ALA A 203 6.20 35.76 8.87
C ALA A 203 5.98 34.55 7.91
N ALA A 204 6.83 33.52 8.02
CA ALA A 204 6.66 32.29 7.26
C ALA A 204 5.30 31.64 7.58
N HIS A 205 4.54 31.28 6.54
CA HIS A 205 3.18 30.78 6.73
C HIS A 205 3.13 29.40 7.39
N ILE A 206 2.22 29.25 8.37
CA ILE A 206 1.88 27.97 8.98
C ILE A 206 1.31 27.03 7.93
N THR A 207 1.88 25.84 7.84
CA THR A 207 1.45 24.76 6.94
C THR A 207 0.87 23.58 7.75
N TYR A 208 0.16 22.67 7.08
CA TYR A 208 -0.26 21.42 7.73
C TYR A 208 0.94 20.58 8.19
N THR A 209 2.08 20.65 7.48
CA THR A 209 3.30 19.96 7.89
C THR A 209 3.81 20.43 9.25
N ASP A 210 3.71 21.71 9.55
CA ASP A 210 4.13 22.24 10.87
C ASP A 210 3.27 21.70 12.01
N LEU A 211 1.97 21.60 11.76
CA LEU A 211 1.01 21.02 12.71
C LEU A 211 1.25 19.53 12.91
N LEU A 212 1.55 18.81 11.82
CA LEU A 212 1.91 17.40 11.88
C LEU A 212 3.22 17.18 12.64
N VAL A 213 4.24 18.01 12.41
CA VAL A 213 5.51 17.96 13.17
C VAL A 213 5.24 18.13 14.66
N MET A 214 4.47 19.14 15.04
CA MET A 214 4.13 19.40 16.43
C MET A 214 3.30 18.25 17.05
N GLY A 215 2.30 17.76 16.33
CA GLY A 215 1.47 16.64 16.77
C GLY A 215 2.28 15.36 16.96
N VAL A 216 3.08 14.99 15.97
CA VAL A 216 3.96 13.81 16.03
C VAL A 216 4.97 13.94 17.16
N ALA A 217 5.62 15.10 17.30
CA ALA A 217 6.62 15.30 18.36
C ALA A 217 6.04 15.11 19.76
N ARG A 218 4.84 15.65 20.03
CA ARG A 218 4.16 15.46 21.30
C ARG A 218 3.70 14.04 21.54
N THR A 219 3.16 13.39 20.50
CA THR A 219 2.72 12.00 20.61
C THR A 219 3.90 11.06 20.86
N LEU A 220 5.07 11.29 20.26
CA LEU A 220 6.28 10.49 20.49
C LEU A 220 6.75 10.52 21.95
N ARG A 221 6.58 11.63 22.66
CA ARG A 221 6.91 11.73 24.10
C ARG A 221 6.13 10.76 24.96
N THR A 222 4.87 10.52 24.61
CA THR A 222 3.99 9.59 25.34
C THR A 222 4.07 8.15 24.82
N HIS A 223 4.75 7.97 23.67
CA HIS A 223 4.93 6.68 23.01
C HIS A 223 6.41 6.41 22.70
N PRO A 224 7.29 6.30 23.71
CA PRO A 224 8.75 6.23 23.52
C PRO A 224 9.20 5.00 22.73
N ARG A 225 8.38 3.96 22.68
CA ARG A 225 8.63 2.75 21.86
C ARG A 225 8.59 3.05 20.36
N VAL A 226 7.85 4.08 19.93
CA VAL A 226 7.82 4.51 18.53
C VAL A 226 9.00 5.42 18.20
N ASN A 227 9.54 6.13 19.20
CA ASN A 227 10.76 6.93 19.09
C ASN A 227 12.00 6.08 19.39
N ALA A 228 12.22 5.03 18.62
CA ALA A 228 13.25 4.04 18.88
C ALA A 228 13.94 3.58 17.58
N SER A 229 14.98 2.79 17.73
CA SER A 229 15.77 2.17 16.66
C SER A 229 16.03 0.71 16.95
N TRP A 230 16.20 -0.11 15.91
CA TRP A 230 16.76 -1.45 16.00
C TRP A 230 18.27 -1.39 15.75
N ARG A 231 19.09 -1.75 16.73
CA ARG A 231 20.56 -1.81 16.58
C ARG A 231 21.11 -3.00 17.35
N GLU A 232 22.05 -3.71 16.74
CA GLU A 232 22.83 -4.79 17.40
C GLU A 232 21.96 -5.84 18.11
N GLY A 233 20.80 -6.19 17.50
CA GLY A 233 19.89 -7.18 18.07
C GLY A 233 19.01 -6.67 19.21
N GLY A 234 19.02 -5.36 19.49
CA GLY A 234 18.25 -4.72 20.55
C GLY A 234 17.46 -3.49 20.11
N ILE A 235 16.57 -3.04 20.99
CA ILE A 235 15.77 -1.85 20.82
C ILE A 235 16.40 -0.73 21.64
N ILE A 236 16.76 0.36 20.98
CA ILE A 236 17.28 1.58 21.59
C ILE A 236 16.20 2.65 21.48
N GLN A 237 15.69 3.11 22.63
CA GLN A 237 14.80 4.26 22.70
C GLN A 237 15.62 5.55 22.71
N HIS A 238 15.08 6.59 22.08
CA HIS A 238 15.69 7.90 21.99
C HIS A 238 15.02 8.88 22.97
N ASP A 239 15.81 9.59 23.76
CA ASP A 239 15.32 10.63 24.66
C ASP A 239 14.91 11.90 23.91
N GLU A 240 15.64 12.22 22.83
CA GLU A 240 15.33 13.36 21.95
C GLU A 240 14.32 12.95 20.88
N VAL A 241 13.44 13.87 20.54
CA VAL A 241 12.49 13.72 19.42
C VAL A 241 12.96 14.57 18.25
N ASN A 242 13.64 13.92 17.31
CA ASN A 242 14.24 14.56 16.13
C ASN A 242 13.46 14.14 14.87
N ILE A 243 12.67 15.07 14.31
CA ILE A 243 11.77 14.75 13.20
C ILE A 243 12.40 15.14 11.87
N ALA A 244 12.64 14.15 11.01
CA ALA A 244 13.03 14.36 9.64
C ALA A 244 11.80 14.64 8.75
N LEU A 245 11.95 15.54 7.79
CA LEU A 245 10.96 15.81 6.75
C LEU A 245 11.48 15.31 5.40
N ALA A 246 10.69 14.47 4.72
CA ALA A 246 11.01 14.08 3.34
C ALA A 246 10.78 15.26 2.39
N VAL A 247 11.84 15.77 1.80
CA VAL A 247 11.82 16.91 0.88
C VAL A 247 12.34 16.49 -0.48
N ALA A 248 11.51 16.65 -1.52
CA ALA A 248 11.92 16.49 -2.90
C ALA A 248 12.76 17.69 -3.35
N ALA A 249 13.94 17.41 -3.90
CA ALA A 249 14.81 18.38 -4.55
C ALA A 249 15.15 17.86 -5.96
N ASP A 250 15.57 18.74 -6.87
CA ASP A 250 15.87 18.39 -8.26
C ASP A 250 16.95 17.29 -8.37
N TYR A 251 17.84 17.24 -7.39
CA TYR A 251 18.95 16.27 -7.33
C TYR A 251 18.64 15.03 -6.50
N GLY A 252 17.42 14.87 -5.97
CA GLY A 252 16.95 13.69 -5.25
C GLY A 252 16.10 13.99 -4.02
N LEU A 253 15.78 12.95 -3.25
CA LEU A 253 15.07 13.04 -1.98
C LEU A 253 16.07 13.27 -0.83
N VAL A 254 15.84 14.29 -0.03
CA VAL A 254 16.61 14.58 1.18
C VAL A 254 15.70 14.68 2.40
N THR A 255 16.24 14.40 3.57
CA THR A 255 15.45 14.31 4.82
C THR A 255 16.05 15.22 5.90
N PRO A 256 15.90 16.57 5.78
CA PRO A 256 16.34 17.48 6.81
C PRO A 256 15.63 17.29 8.14
N VAL A 257 16.32 17.54 9.25
CA VAL A 257 15.92 17.16 10.60
C VAL A 257 15.61 18.41 11.45
N ILE A 258 14.44 18.42 12.04
CA ILE A 258 14.06 19.35 13.10
C ILE A 258 14.43 18.70 14.43
N HIS A 259 15.52 19.13 15.04
CA HIS A 259 16.01 18.60 16.31
C HIS A 259 15.13 19.05 17.47
N ARG A 260 14.93 18.16 18.45
CA ARG A 260 14.17 18.40 19.68
C ARG A 260 12.81 19.05 19.42
N ALA A 261 12.11 18.55 18.39
CA ALA A 261 10.85 19.13 17.91
C ALA A 261 9.77 19.19 18.99
N ASP A 262 9.84 18.33 19.99
CA ASP A 262 8.94 18.27 21.15
C ASP A 262 9.09 19.47 22.12
N THR A 263 10.23 20.16 22.09
CA THR A 263 10.52 21.32 22.94
C THR A 263 10.23 22.66 22.24
N LEU A 264 9.94 22.62 20.93
CA LEU A 264 9.74 23.81 20.12
C LEU A 264 8.28 24.29 20.16
N ALA A 265 8.09 25.60 20.22
CA ALA A 265 6.81 26.24 19.93
C ALA A 265 6.53 26.21 18.41
N LEU A 266 5.27 26.41 18.01
CA LEU A 266 4.86 26.31 16.61
C LEU A 266 5.61 27.27 15.69
N ASP A 267 5.82 28.53 16.11
CA ASP A 267 6.56 29.54 15.37
C ASP A 267 8.03 29.11 15.10
N ALA A 268 8.67 28.53 16.11
CA ALA A 268 10.01 27.98 15.98
C ALA A 268 10.05 26.77 15.00
N ILE A 269 9.04 25.89 15.04
CA ILE A 269 8.89 24.79 14.06
C ILE A 269 8.75 25.36 12.64
N VAL A 270 7.89 26.36 12.44
CA VAL A 270 7.66 27.02 11.14
C VAL A 270 8.96 27.63 10.61
N ALA A 271 9.68 28.39 11.44
CA ALA A 271 10.96 29.01 11.06
C ALA A 271 11.99 27.95 10.68
N ARG A 272 12.13 26.90 11.50
CA ARG A 272 13.09 25.83 11.28
C ARG A 272 12.77 25.02 10.02
N ARG A 273 11.51 24.62 9.81
CA ARG A 273 11.08 23.95 8.58
C ARG A 273 11.38 24.81 7.35
N THR A 274 11.04 26.09 7.38
CA THR A 274 11.24 27.00 6.25
C THR A 274 12.73 27.09 5.87
N GLU A 275 13.60 27.29 6.85
CA GLU A 275 15.04 27.32 6.66
C GLU A 275 15.59 26.00 6.10
N LEU A 276 15.21 24.88 6.69
CA LEU A 276 15.66 23.53 6.29
C LEU A 276 15.22 23.18 4.88
N VAL A 277 13.94 23.45 4.52
CA VAL A 277 13.40 23.19 3.18
C VAL A 277 14.10 24.05 2.13
N ALA A 278 14.33 25.33 2.40
CA ALA A 278 15.06 26.22 1.48
C ALA A 278 16.49 25.75 1.24
N ARG A 279 17.20 25.30 2.29
CA ARG A 279 18.55 24.73 2.15
C ARG A 279 18.51 23.40 1.39
N ALA A 280 17.51 22.56 1.66
CA ALA A 280 17.32 21.27 0.97
C ALA A 280 17.11 21.51 -0.54
N GLN A 281 16.23 22.42 -0.93
CA GLN A 281 15.94 22.70 -2.33
C GLN A 281 17.12 23.36 -3.08
N SER A 282 17.92 24.18 -2.39
CA SER A 282 19.09 24.83 -2.98
C SER A 282 20.39 24.02 -2.93
N GLY A 283 20.37 22.79 -2.40
CA GLY A 283 21.56 21.95 -2.27
C GLY A 283 22.59 22.45 -1.24
N LYS A 284 22.18 23.32 -0.30
CA LYS A 284 23.06 23.96 0.71
C LYS A 284 22.89 23.35 2.10
N GLN A 285 22.52 22.05 2.19
CA GLN A 285 22.39 21.37 3.48
C GLN A 285 23.73 21.25 4.18
N ARG A 286 23.69 21.37 5.49
CA ARG A 286 24.79 21.07 6.39
C ARG A 286 24.71 19.59 6.82
N PRO A 287 25.83 18.95 7.17
CA PRO A 287 25.79 17.59 7.71
C PRO A 287 24.82 17.44 8.90
N ASP A 288 24.81 18.42 9.80
CA ASP A 288 23.93 18.43 10.97
C ASP A 288 22.44 18.54 10.61
N ASP A 289 22.12 19.13 9.46
CA ASP A 289 20.74 19.21 8.98
C ASP A 289 20.17 17.83 8.59
N LEU A 290 21.01 16.83 8.35
CA LEU A 290 20.62 15.51 7.84
C LEU A 290 20.89 14.38 8.83
N ALA A 291 21.46 14.68 10.00
CA ALA A 291 21.86 13.69 10.99
C ALA A 291 20.88 13.62 12.17
N GLY A 292 20.89 12.50 12.89
CA GLY A 292 20.24 12.36 14.20
C GLY A 292 18.72 12.25 14.18
N ALA A 293 18.09 11.99 13.04
CA ALA A 293 16.65 11.77 12.94
C ALA A 293 16.22 10.51 13.72
N THR A 294 15.14 10.63 14.47
CA THR A 294 14.54 9.51 15.22
C THR A 294 13.19 9.08 14.65
N PHE A 295 12.52 9.97 13.92
CA PHE A 295 11.26 9.72 13.24
C PHE A 295 11.19 10.54 11.95
N THR A 296 10.47 10.06 10.93
CA THR A 296 10.33 10.76 9.65
C THR A 296 8.86 11.01 9.31
N ILE A 297 8.58 12.17 8.73
CA ILE A 297 7.29 12.50 8.11
C ILE A 297 7.51 12.68 6.61
N SER A 298 6.69 11.96 5.81
CA SER A 298 6.62 12.09 4.36
C SER A 298 5.24 12.58 3.96
N ASN A 299 5.13 13.81 3.45
CA ASN A 299 3.87 14.40 3.05
C ASN A 299 3.82 14.53 1.52
N LEU A 300 2.90 13.80 0.88
CA LEU A 300 2.62 13.85 -0.56
C LEU A 300 1.25 14.46 -0.89
N GLY A 301 0.60 15.07 0.09
CA GLY A 301 -0.71 15.70 -0.09
C GLY A 301 -0.69 16.81 -1.16
N MET A 302 0.40 17.58 -1.27
CA MET A 302 0.57 18.61 -2.29
C MET A 302 0.68 18.04 -3.71
N TYR A 303 1.01 16.77 -3.87
CA TYR A 303 1.08 16.07 -5.16
C TYR A 303 -0.22 15.35 -5.51
N GLY A 304 -1.28 15.50 -4.72
CA GLY A 304 -2.60 14.90 -4.98
C GLY A 304 -2.71 13.42 -4.61
N VAL A 305 -1.76 12.88 -3.84
CA VAL A 305 -1.76 11.47 -3.40
C VAL A 305 -2.73 11.30 -2.24
N ASP A 306 -3.68 10.36 -2.37
CA ASP A 306 -4.69 10.10 -1.33
C ASP A 306 -4.11 9.41 -0.11
N ALA A 307 -3.33 8.34 -0.34
CA ALA A 307 -2.63 7.58 0.69
C ALA A 307 -1.47 6.82 0.06
N PHE A 308 -0.42 6.55 0.84
CA PHE A 308 0.72 5.72 0.43
C PHE A 308 1.43 5.15 1.64
N ASN A 309 2.23 4.11 1.44
CA ASN A 309 3.09 3.55 2.47
C ASN A 309 4.54 3.93 2.17
N ALA A 310 5.17 4.63 3.10
CA ALA A 310 6.57 5.02 2.98
C ALA A 310 7.50 3.90 3.47
N ILE A 311 8.71 3.82 2.91
CA ILE A 311 9.75 2.92 3.38
C ILE A 311 10.40 3.53 4.63
N VAL A 312 10.52 2.75 5.70
CA VAL A 312 11.14 3.20 6.96
C VAL A 312 12.62 3.50 6.73
N PRO A 313 13.12 4.70 7.02
CA PRO A 313 14.53 5.01 6.84
C PRO A 313 15.35 4.47 8.03
N ALA A 314 16.04 3.35 7.82
CA ALA A 314 16.90 2.78 8.86
C ALA A 314 17.91 3.82 9.39
N PRO A 315 18.19 3.85 10.71
CA PRO A 315 17.79 2.90 11.76
C PRO A 315 16.48 3.25 12.51
N GLN A 316 15.70 4.21 12.03
CA GLN A 316 14.44 4.61 12.66
C GLN A 316 13.44 3.45 12.69
N ALA A 317 12.55 3.43 13.68
CA ALA A 317 11.54 2.39 13.83
C ALA A 317 10.25 2.68 13.05
N ALA A 318 9.99 3.92 12.66
CA ALA A 318 8.77 4.28 11.94
C ALA A 318 8.90 5.53 11.06
N ILE A 319 7.97 5.65 10.12
CA ILE A 319 7.74 6.82 9.28
C ILE A 319 6.24 7.04 9.10
N LEU A 320 5.81 8.29 9.19
CA LEU A 320 4.44 8.71 8.91
C LEU A 320 4.32 9.21 7.48
N ALA A 321 3.50 8.56 6.67
CA ALA A 321 3.07 9.02 5.36
C ALA A 321 1.74 9.76 5.48
N VAL A 322 1.66 10.93 4.82
CA VAL A 322 0.52 11.84 4.88
C VAL A 322 -0.01 12.08 3.48
N GLY A 323 -1.29 11.77 3.28
CA GLY A 323 -2.00 12.00 2.02
C GLY A 323 -2.53 13.42 1.89
N ARG A 324 -3.31 13.66 0.84
CA ARG A 324 -4.04 14.92 0.65
C ARG A 324 -5.29 14.96 1.51
N ILE A 325 -5.73 16.17 1.85
CA ILE A 325 -7.07 16.39 2.39
C ILE A 325 -8.06 16.35 1.23
N VAL A 326 -9.08 15.49 1.33
CA VAL A 326 -10.10 15.29 0.28
C VAL A 326 -11.48 15.15 0.91
N GLU A 327 -12.49 15.75 0.28
CA GLU A 327 -13.87 15.58 0.70
C GLU A 327 -14.35 14.14 0.47
N ARG A 328 -14.89 13.53 1.52
CA ARG A 328 -15.48 12.18 1.49
C ARG A 328 -16.83 12.16 2.18
N VAL A 329 -17.71 11.29 1.72
CA VAL A 329 -18.97 11.02 2.40
C VAL A 329 -18.71 10.07 3.56
N VAL A 330 -18.92 10.53 4.77
CA VAL A 330 -18.72 9.74 5.99
C VAL A 330 -19.97 9.82 6.87
N PRO A 331 -20.23 8.82 7.74
CA PRO A 331 -21.33 8.91 8.70
C PRO A 331 -20.98 9.95 9.78
N LEU A 332 -21.83 10.96 9.92
CA LEU A 332 -21.73 11.95 10.98
C LEU A 332 -23.07 11.98 11.74
N HIS A 333 -23.06 11.67 13.03
CA HIS A 333 -24.27 11.56 13.87
C HIS A 333 -25.36 10.64 13.28
N GLY A 334 -24.94 9.56 12.60
CA GLY A 334 -25.83 8.57 12.00
C GLY A 334 -26.39 8.94 10.61
N ALA A 335 -25.99 10.09 10.03
CA ALA A 335 -26.37 10.53 8.70
C ALA A 335 -25.12 10.66 7.78
N PRO A 336 -25.24 10.46 6.45
CA PRO A 336 -24.16 10.73 5.54
C PRO A 336 -23.87 12.23 5.48
N ALA A 337 -22.61 12.60 5.63
CA ALA A 337 -22.15 13.99 5.53
C ALA A 337 -20.84 14.06 4.73
N VAL A 338 -20.65 15.12 3.96
CA VAL A 338 -19.38 15.40 3.28
C VAL A 338 -18.45 16.04 4.30
N GLN A 339 -17.28 15.43 4.50
CA GLN A 339 -16.24 15.91 5.42
C GLN A 339 -14.87 15.89 4.77
N PRO A 340 -13.99 16.86 5.06
CA PRO A 340 -12.60 16.83 4.62
C PRO A 340 -11.85 15.77 5.44
N MET A 341 -11.41 14.71 4.77
CA MET A 341 -10.71 13.59 5.38
C MET A 341 -9.24 13.60 4.99
N LEU A 342 -8.39 13.18 5.90
CA LEU A 342 -6.94 13.06 5.72
C LEU A 342 -6.51 11.63 6.08
N ALA A 343 -5.82 10.96 5.15
CA ALA A 343 -5.27 9.64 5.40
C ALA A 343 -3.85 9.75 5.98
N LEU A 344 -3.61 9.05 7.08
CA LEU A 344 -2.34 8.88 7.75
C LEU A 344 -1.94 7.41 7.67
N SER A 345 -0.77 7.10 7.13
CA SER A 345 -0.22 5.75 7.08
C SER A 345 1.09 5.71 7.87
N LEU A 346 1.14 4.88 8.89
CA LEU A 346 2.32 4.62 9.71
C LEU A 346 2.98 3.34 9.24
N SER A 347 4.19 3.44 8.68
CA SER A 347 5.04 2.29 8.39
C SER A 347 5.97 2.04 9.56
N CYS A 348 6.05 0.80 10.02
CA CYS A 348 6.79 0.41 11.22
C CYS A 348 7.76 -0.74 10.94
N ASP A 349 8.87 -0.74 11.67
CA ASP A 349 9.74 -1.91 11.85
C ASP A 349 9.13 -2.86 12.89
N HIS A 350 8.64 -4.02 12.45
CA HIS A 350 7.96 -4.97 13.34
C HIS A 350 8.87 -5.60 14.39
N ARG A 351 10.18 -5.42 14.31
CA ARG A 351 11.14 -5.82 15.35
C ARG A 351 11.09 -4.90 16.57
N VAL A 352 10.66 -3.64 16.37
CA VAL A 352 10.63 -2.59 17.39
C VAL A 352 9.21 -2.30 17.86
N ILE A 353 8.28 -2.18 16.91
CA ILE A 353 6.90 -1.75 17.14
C ILE A 353 5.98 -2.90 16.73
N ASP A 354 5.09 -3.32 17.63
CA ASP A 354 4.01 -4.25 17.33
C ASP A 354 2.73 -3.50 16.91
N GLY A 355 1.72 -4.27 16.46
CA GLY A 355 0.47 -3.72 15.98
C GLY A 355 -0.28 -2.87 17.02
N ALA A 356 -0.27 -3.28 18.30
CA ALA A 356 -0.96 -2.56 19.38
C ALA A 356 -0.31 -1.20 19.64
N ARG A 357 1.01 -1.16 19.83
CA ARG A 357 1.76 0.09 20.09
C ARG A 357 1.70 1.06 18.92
N GLY A 358 1.79 0.54 17.68
CA GLY A 358 1.62 1.38 16.48
C GLY A 358 0.21 1.95 16.36
N ALA A 359 -0.82 1.16 16.69
CA ALA A 359 -2.21 1.60 16.67
C ALA A 359 -2.51 2.62 17.78
N GLU A 360 -1.99 2.43 18.99
CA GLU A 360 -2.09 3.39 20.09
C GLU A 360 -1.44 4.73 19.72
N PHE A 361 -0.23 4.72 19.17
CA PHE A 361 0.43 5.93 18.68
C PHE A 361 -0.39 6.64 17.59
N LEU A 362 -0.82 5.89 16.57
CA LEU A 362 -1.58 6.46 15.46
C LEU A 362 -2.96 6.95 15.92
N GLY A 363 -3.56 6.29 16.92
CA GLY A 363 -4.78 6.73 17.60
C GLY A 363 -4.59 8.05 18.32
N ALA A 364 -3.60 8.14 19.20
CA ALA A 364 -3.31 9.36 19.96
C ALA A 364 -2.95 10.55 19.05
N LEU A 365 -2.20 10.30 17.97
CA LEU A 365 -1.91 11.31 16.96
C LEU A 365 -3.18 11.79 16.25
N ALA A 366 -4.06 10.86 15.87
CA ALA A 366 -5.32 11.19 15.22
C ALA A 366 -6.20 12.06 16.11
N ASP A 367 -6.38 11.67 17.36
CA ASP A 367 -7.17 12.41 18.35
C ASP A 367 -6.63 13.84 18.56
N LEU A 368 -5.28 13.97 18.57
CA LEU A 368 -4.62 15.27 18.70
C LEU A 368 -4.81 16.17 17.45
N LEU A 369 -4.85 15.59 16.26
CA LEU A 369 -5.05 16.32 15.01
C LEU A 369 -6.53 16.65 14.77
N GLU A 370 -7.45 15.82 15.25
CA GLU A 370 -8.88 16.09 15.22
C GLU A 370 -9.30 17.13 16.27
N GLU A 371 -8.52 17.27 17.38
CA GLU A 371 -8.72 18.27 18.44
C GLU A 371 -7.46 19.16 18.60
N PRO A 372 -7.12 19.98 17.59
CA PRO A 372 -5.83 20.68 17.53
C PRO A 372 -5.63 21.73 18.65
N LEU A 373 -6.67 22.13 19.38
CA LEU A 373 -6.51 22.99 20.57
C LEU A 373 -5.71 22.28 21.68
N ALA A 374 -5.69 20.95 21.70
CA ALA A 374 -4.84 20.19 22.61
C ALA A 374 -3.34 20.37 22.30
N LEU A 375 -2.98 20.79 21.08
CA LEU A 375 -1.61 21.14 20.71
C LEU A 375 -1.10 22.44 21.39
N LEU A 376 -1.97 23.22 21.98
CA LEU A 376 -1.59 24.48 22.67
C LEU A 376 -1.36 24.30 24.17
N ARG A 377 -1.66 23.11 24.70
CA ARG A 377 -1.44 22.74 26.12
C ARG A 377 -0.13 21.94 26.22
#